data_7bfb76c2e3da07f642b80a3de93c7ab8
#
_entry.id   7bfb76c2e3da07f642b80a3de93c7ab8
#
_cell.length_a   1.000
_cell.length_b   1.000
_cell.length_c   1.000
_cell.angle_alpha   90.00
_cell.angle_beta   90.00
_cell.angle_gamma   90.00
#
_symmetry.space_group_name_H-M   'P 1'
#
loop_
_entity.id
_entity.type
_entity.pdbx_description
1 polymer ?
#
loop_
_entity_poly.entity_id
_entity_poly.type
_entity_poly.pdbx_seq_one_letter_code
_entity_poly.pdbx_strand_id
1 'polypeptide(L)'
;DGGNAENSRQSFRLISTPLENFDLSPEFTLLWLQDALPSDVDATVKGALTGDAQLMDAKFFECLLTKRTAGAVGTAYRASFYNGETDVPAYKNSTFASAHYHYLGLNATTFTLSHLRAMKRDIQEHGFGLQAGDLHLYINNAQEDDVMALINSNSTILQAITGQRERAIDGGLRNSGFDIIIEGVVIHVDDNVPSGYLTMVASDAEAVLQRTHINPAYQGLQQFRESPNEMYPLMGMKFVRRTGFSASNLGAATSRQLVASTTYTNPTFNQLS
;
A
#
# COMPACT_ATOMS: atom_id res chain seq x y z
N ASP A 1 7.21 -47.18 -16.00
CA ASP A 1 5.93 -46.80 -15.41
C ASP A 1 5.89 -45.28 -15.30
N GLY A 2 5.32 -44.65 -16.32
CA GLY A 2 5.06 -43.24 -16.28
C GLY A 2 3.90 -42.97 -15.31
N GLY A 3 4.20 -42.37 -14.14
CA GLY A 3 3.17 -41.88 -13.24
C GLY A 3 2.27 -40.92 -13.98
N ASN A 4 0.98 -41.08 -13.86
CA ASN A 4 0.02 -40.13 -14.38
C ASN A 4 0.37 -38.72 -13.87
N ALA A 5 0.61 -37.81 -14.77
CA ALA A 5 0.71 -36.40 -14.41
C ALA A 5 -0.59 -36.01 -13.68
N GLU A 6 -0.48 -35.55 -12.44
CA GLU A 6 -1.62 -35.02 -11.74
C GLU A 6 -2.18 -33.84 -12.56
N ASN A 7 -3.44 -33.93 -12.93
CA ASN A 7 -4.12 -32.85 -13.60
C ASN A 7 -4.08 -31.62 -12.70
N SER A 8 -3.38 -30.58 -13.12
CA SER A 8 -3.40 -29.28 -12.44
C SER A 8 -4.85 -28.76 -12.47
N ARG A 9 -5.53 -28.80 -11.34
CA ARG A 9 -6.85 -28.19 -11.19
C ARG A 9 -6.66 -26.67 -11.10
N GLN A 10 -7.07 -25.98 -12.12
CA GLN A 10 -7.17 -24.51 -12.06
C GLN A 10 -8.39 -24.15 -11.21
N SER A 11 -8.16 -23.50 -10.08
CA SER A 11 -9.21 -22.86 -9.31
C SER A 11 -9.31 -21.40 -9.71
N PHE A 12 -10.50 -20.92 -10.04
CA PHE A 12 -10.75 -19.53 -10.37
C PHE A 12 -11.41 -18.83 -9.20
N ARG A 13 -10.86 -17.68 -8.81
CA ARG A 13 -11.49 -16.75 -7.88
C ARG A 13 -11.96 -15.52 -8.66
N LEU A 14 -13.19 -15.10 -8.40
CA LEU A 14 -13.71 -13.83 -8.94
C LEU A 14 -13.28 -12.69 -8.03
N ILE A 15 -12.35 -11.85 -8.51
CA ILE A 15 -11.91 -10.65 -7.83
C ILE A 15 -12.64 -9.46 -8.44
N SER A 16 -13.28 -8.65 -7.62
CA SER A 16 -13.91 -7.39 -8.02
C SER A 16 -13.01 -6.23 -7.58
N THR A 17 -12.69 -5.36 -8.54
CA THR A 17 -12.07 -4.07 -8.26
C THR A 17 -13.09 -2.99 -8.58
N PRO A 18 -13.90 -2.53 -7.61
CA PRO A 18 -14.89 -1.50 -7.87
C PRO A 18 -14.20 -0.19 -8.25
N LEU A 19 -14.78 0.55 -9.20
CA LEU A 19 -14.38 1.92 -9.48
C LEU A 19 -15.04 2.83 -8.45
N GLU A 20 -14.26 3.54 -7.70
CA GLU A 20 -14.68 4.59 -6.76
C GLU A 20 -14.54 5.95 -7.48
N ASN A 21 -15.47 6.86 -7.20
CA ASN A 21 -15.44 8.22 -7.73
C ASN A 21 -14.94 9.15 -6.63
N PHE A 22 -13.93 9.93 -6.95
CA PHE A 22 -13.40 10.97 -6.09
C PHE A 22 -13.57 12.28 -6.81
N ASP A 23 -14.12 13.27 -6.12
CA ASP A 23 -14.31 14.60 -6.66
C ASP A 23 -13.78 15.66 -5.68
N LEU A 24 -13.22 16.70 -6.26
CA LEU A 24 -12.77 17.88 -5.57
C LEU A 24 -13.23 19.09 -6.38
N SER A 25 -13.98 19.97 -5.75
CA SER A 25 -14.56 21.16 -6.39
C SER A 25 -14.11 22.40 -5.65
N PRO A 26 -12.95 23.00 -6.03
CA PRO A 26 -12.63 24.34 -5.56
C PRO A 26 -13.65 25.34 -6.12
N GLU A 27 -14.30 26.08 -5.24
CA GLU A 27 -15.30 27.08 -5.58
C GLU A 27 -14.74 28.48 -5.28
N PHE A 28 -14.92 29.40 -6.23
CA PHE A 28 -14.50 30.77 -6.11
C PHE A 28 -15.72 31.69 -6.20
N THR A 29 -15.85 32.63 -5.27
CA THR A 29 -16.84 33.70 -5.43
C THR A 29 -16.35 34.71 -6.45
N LEU A 30 -17.29 35.35 -7.19
CA LEU A 30 -16.92 36.40 -8.16
C LEU A 30 -16.19 37.56 -7.49
N LEU A 31 -16.59 37.94 -6.28
CA LEU A 31 -15.95 38.99 -5.50
C LEU A 31 -14.50 38.62 -5.18
N TRP A 32 -14.27 37.37 -4.75
CA TRP A 32 -12.90 36.91 -4.47
C TRP A 32 -12.05 36.90 -5.73
N LEU A 33 -12.61 36.49 -6.88
CA LEU A 33 -11.87 36.51 -8.16
C LEU A 33 -11.54 37.93 -8.67
N GLN A 34 -12.33 38.93 -8.32
CA GLN A 34 -12.04 40.33 -8.67
C GLN A 34 -10.82 40.86 -7.92
N ASP A 35 -10.62 40.40 -6.68
CA ASP A 35 -9.53 40.87 -5.81
C ASP A 35 -8.33 39.90 -5.78
N ALA A 36 -8.51 38.65 -6.23
CA ALA A 36 -7.49 37.61 -6.20
C ALA A 36 -6.41 37.84 -7.26
N LEU A 37 -5.17 37.58 -6.88
CA LEU A 37 -4.07 37.52 -7.85
C LEU A 37 -4.13 36.17 -8.61
N PRO A 38 -3.64 36.11 -9.86
CA PRO A 38 -3.53 34.84 -10.61
C PRO A 38 -2.77 33.76 -9.85
N SER A 39 -1.78 34.15 -9.02
CA SER A 39 -1.04 33.24 -8.14
C SER A 39 -1.90 32.52 -7.10
N ASP A 40 -2.98 33.16 -6.63
CA ASP A 40 -3.86 32.59 -5.61
C ASP A 40 -4.76 31.51 -6.21
N VAL A 41 -5.23 31.73 -7.44
CA VAL A 41 -5.96 30.73 -8.22
C VAL A 41 -5.04 29.54 -8.52
N ASP A 42 -3.82 29.78 -8.98
CA ASP A 42 -2.81 28.76 -9.24
C ASP A 42 -2.49 27.95 -7.98
N ALA A 43 -2.36 28.60 -6.82
CA ALA A 43 -2.10 27.91 -5.55
C ALA A 43 -3.25 26.97 -5.17
N THR A 44 -4.50 27.38 -5.39
CA THR A 44 -5.68 26.55 -5.11
C THR A 44 -5.75 25.34 -6.05
N VAL A 45 -5.49 25.53 -7.35
CA VAL A 45 -5.43 24.43 -8.32
C VAL A 45 -4.28 23.46 -7.99
N LYS A 46 -3.10 23.96 -7.65
CA LYS A 46 -1.96 23.12 -7.22
C LYS A 46 -2.29 22.35 -5.94
N GLY A 47 -3.00 22.98 -4.99
CA GLY A 47 -3.51 22.29 -3.79
C GLY A 47 -4.42 21.13 -4.14
N ALA A 48 -5.33 21.30 -5.09
CA ALA A 48 -6.20 20.24 -5.57
C ALA A 48 -5.42 19.07 -6.21
N LEU A 49 -4.42 19.35 -7.04
CA LEU A 49 -3.56 18.33 -7.66
C LEU A 49 -2.74 17.57 -6.63
N THR A 50 -2.21 18.28 -5.62
CA THR A 50 -1.48 17.65 -4.51
C THR A 50 -2.40 16.76 -3.69
N GLY A 51 -3.63 17.20 -3.41
CA GLY A 51 -4.64 16.41 -2.71
C GLY A 51 -5.02 15.14 -3.47
N ASP A 52 -5.13 15.21 -4.79
CA ASP A 52 -5.37 14.01 -5.62
C ASP A 52 -4.21 13.00 -5.54
N ALA A 53 -2.96 13.45 -5.57
CA ALA A 53 -1.82 12.57 -5.40
C ALA A 53 -1.81 11.90 -4.02
N GLN A 54 -2.03 12.67 -2.95
CA GLN A 54 -2.13 12.14 -1.58
C GLN A 54 -3.28 11.14 -1.42
N LEU A 55 -4.42 11.40 -2.06
CA LEU A 55 -5.54 10.45 -2.09
C LEU A 55 -5.15 9.12 -2.74
N MET A 56 -4.40 9.17 -3.84
CA MET A 56 -3.94 7.95 -4.53
C MET A 56 -3.01 7.13 -3.66
N ASP A 57 -2.06 7.77 -2.99
CA ASP A 57 -1.15 7.10 -2.06
C ASP A 57 -1.92 6.50 -0.88
N ALA A 58 -2.85 7.26 -0.28
CA ALA A 58 -3.69 6.76 0.80
C ALA A 58 -4.54 5.55 0.38
N LYS A 59 -5.11 5.56 -0.83
CA LYS A 59 -5.88 4.42 -1.37
C LYS A 59 -5.02 3.21 -1.67
N PHE A 60 -3.79 3.40 -2.09
CA PHE A 60 -2.83 2.33 -2.26
C PHE A 60 -2.51 1.66 -0.92
N PHE A 61 -2.18 2.43 0.12
CA PHE A 61 -1.93 1.88 1.45
C PHE A 61 -3.19 1.33 2.12
N GLU A 62 -4.37 1.91 1.87
CA GLU A 62 -5.65 1.32 2.29
C GLU A 62 -5.82 -0.10 1.72
N CYS A 63 -5.47 -0.29 0.44
CA CYS A 63 -5.54 -1.60 -0.20
C CYS A 63 -4.58 -2.61 0.46
N LEU A 64 -3.36 -2.20 0.80
CA LEU A 64 -2.34 -3.04 1.42
C LEU A 64 -2.68 -3.40 2.87
N LEU A 65 -3.19 -2.45 3.64
CA LEU A 65 -3.33 -2.56 5.08
C LEU A 65 -4.73 -2.97 5.54
N THR A 66 -5.75 -2.89 4.68
CA THR A 66 -7.11 -3.23 5.08
C THR A 66 -7.41 -4.70 4.79
N LYS A 67 -7.49 -5.50 5.85
CA LYS A 67 -7.95 -6.87 5.72
C LYS A 67 -9.46 -6.90 5.41
N ARG A 68 -9.87 -7.72 4.47
CA ARG A 68 -11.25 -7.89 4.05
C ARG A 68 -11.66 -9.35 4.22
N THR A 69 -12.91 -9.58 4.54
CA THR A 69 -13.44 -10.93 4.57
C THR A 69 -13.55 -11.48 3.15
N ALA A 70 -13.09 -12.70 2.94
CA ALA A 70 -13.28 -13.40 1.67
C ALA A 70 -14.78 -13.45 1.33
N GLY A 71 -15.12 -13.16 0.09
CA GLY A 71 -16.48 -13.28 -0.40
C GLY A 71 -16.91 -14.74 -0.50
N ALA A 72 -18.22 -15.01 -0.51
CA ALA A 72 -18.75 -16.33 -0.77
C ALA A 72 -18.32 -16.81 -2.17
N VAL A 73 -18.13 -18.13 -2.32
CA VAL A 73 -17.80 -18.74 -3.61
C VAL A 73 -18.84 -18.34 -4.67
N GLY A 74 -18.37 -17.83 -5.81
CA GLY A 74 -19.22 -17.37 -6.91
C GLY A 74 -19.69 -15.92 -6.83
N THR A 75 -19.38 -15.17 -5.75
CA THR A 75 -19.64 -13.73 -5.68
C THR A 75 -18.35 -12.95 -5.89
N ALA A 76 -18.43 -11.89 -6.73
CA ALA A 76 -17.33 -10.97 -6.89
C ALA A 76 -17.13 -10.14 -5.62
N TYR A 77 -15.92 -10.14 -5.08
CA TYR A 77 -15.57 -9.36 -3.91
C TYR A 77 -14.23 -8.63 -4.10
N ARG A 78 -14.08 -7.52 -3.41
CA ARG A 78 -12.80 -6.82 -3.39
C ARG A 78 -11.80 -7.63 -2.58
N ALA A 79 -10.74 -8.12 -3.24
CA ALA A 79 -9.75 -8.97 -2.58
C ALA A 79 -8.84 -8.14 -1.67
N SER A 80 -8.44 -8.76 -0.57
CA SER A 80 -7.25 -8.43 0.22
C SER A 80 -6.26 -9.59 0.14
N PHE A 81 -5.07 -9.44 0.69
CA PHE A 81 -4.12 -10.55 0.83
C PHE A 81 -4.70 -11.63 1.74
N TYR A 82 -4.08 -12.81 1.81
CA TYR A 82 -4.63 -13.95 2.54
C TYR A 82 -5.10 -13.58 3.95
N ASN A 83 -6.34 -13.93 4.27
CA ASN A 83 -6.97 -13.63 5.55
C ASN A 83 -7.87 -14.78 6.04
N GLY A 84 -7.29 -15.96 6.16
CA GLY A 84 -7.98 -17.15 6.66
C GLY A 84 -8.44 -18.13 5.59
N GLU A 85 -7.97 -17.97 4.36
CA GLU A 85 -8.21 -18.91 3.28
C GLU A 85 -7.58 -20.27 3.58
N THR A 86 -8.29 -21.34 3.23
CA THR A 86 -7.84 -22.73 3.41
C THR A 86 -7.44 -23.40 2.10
N ASP A 87 -7.76 -22.78 0.97
CA ASP A 87 -7.50 -23.28 -0.39
C ASP A 87 -6.27 -22.61 -1.03
N VAL A 88 -5.27 -22.27 -0.20
CA VAL A 88 -4.03 -21.65 -0.65
C VAL A 88 -3.22 -22.65 -1.48
N PRO A 89 -2.80 -22.29 -2.71
CA PRO A 89 -2.00 -23.16 -3.56
C PRO A 89 -0.68 -23.52 -2.90
N ALA A 90 -0.30 -24.80 -2.95
CA ALA A 90 1.01 -25.25 -2.51
C ALA A 90 2.10 -24.68 -3.43
N TYR A 91 3.23 -24.32 -2.85
CA TYR A 91 4.42 -23.92 -3.59
C TYR A 91 5.63 -24.73 -3.13
N LYS A 92 6.27 -25.45 -4.07
CA LYS A 92 7.36 -26.37 -3.78
C LYS A 92 6.97 -27.36 -2.67
N ASN A 93 7.66 -27.32 -1.52
CA ASN A 93 7.39 -28.16 -0.37
C ASN A 93 6.49 -27.50 0.69
N SER A 94 6.06 -26.26 0.47
CA SER A 94 5.14 -25.55 1.36
C SER A 94 3.71 -25.97 1.06
N THR A 95 3.03 -26.58 2.04
CA THR A 95 1.62 -26.93 1.98
C THR A 95 0.87 -26.21 3.08
N PHE A 96 -0.25 -25.61 2.73
CA PHE A 96 -1.08 -24.85 3.66
C PHE A 96 -2.30 -25.69 4.07
N ALA A 97 -2.17 -26.43 5.17
CA ALA A 97 -3.22 -27.34 5.66
C ALA A 97 -4.28 -26.66 6.52
N SER A 98 -4.07 -25.42 6.92
CA SER A 98 -4.96 -24.62 7.79
C SER A 98 -5.13 -23.22 7.22
N ALA A 99 -6.03 -22.44 7.81
CA ALA A 99 -6.24 -21.04 7.44
C ALA A 99 -4.92 -20.26 7.46
N HIS A 100 -4.67 -19.53 6.38
CA HIS A 100 -3.45 -18.76 6.15
C HIS A 100 -3.73 -17.26 6.26
N TYR A 101 -2.85 -16.57 6.97
CA TYR A 101 -3.06 -15.14 7.30
C TYR A 101 -1.85 -14.31 6.96
N HIS A 102 -2.05 -13.25 6.19
CA HIS A 102 -1.06 -12.21 5.92
C HIS A 102 -1.30 -10.93 6.73
N TYR A 103 -2.34 -10.91 7.58
CA TYR A 103 -2.66 -9.81 8.48
C TYR A 103 -2.60 -10.28 9.92
N LEU A 104 -1.55 -9.91 10.66
CA LEU A 104 -1.37 -10.34 12.04
C LEU A 104 -0.89 -9.18 12.93
N GLY A 105 -1.33 -9.17 14.19
CA GLY A 105 -0.69 -8.39 15.24
C GLY A 105 0.61 -9.08 15.67
N LEU A 106 1.65 -8.31 15.94
CA LEU A 106 2.98 -8.83 16.27
C LEU A 106 3.15 -9.24 17.72
N ASN A 107 2.14 -9.01 18.58
CA ASN A 107 2.24 -9.15 20.03
C ASN A 107 3.48 -8.44 20.61
N ALA A 108 3.84 -7.30 20.01
CA ALA A 108 4.98 -6.47 20.35
C ALA A 108 4.69 -5.01 19.98
N THR A 109 5.30 -4.08 20.73
CA THR A 109 5.19 -2.64 20.48
C THR A 109 6.37 -2.07 19.71
N THR A 110 7.45 -2.87 19.54
CA THR A 110 8.66 -2.49 18.82
C THR A 110 8.94 -3.46 17.68
N PHE A 111 9.47 -2.94 16.58
CA PHE A 111 9.85 -3.74 15.43
C PHE A 111 11.21 -4.42 15.66
N THR A 112 11.32 -5.70 15.30
CA THR A 112 12.52 -6.50 15.50
C THR A 112 12.92 -7.26 14.23
N LEU A 113 14.17 -7.72 14.17
CA LEU A 113 14.68 -8.52 13.06
C LEU A 113 13.89 -9.84 12.86
N SER A 114 13.39 -10.43 13.96
CA SER A 114 12.54 -11.62 13.87
C SER A 114 11.21 -11.34 13.19
N HIS A 115 10.64 -10.14 13.38
CA HIS A 115 9.43 -9.71 12.70
C HIS A 115 9.68 -9.51 11.19
N LEU A 116 10.82 -8.89 10.82
CA LEU A 116 11.24 -8.76 9.42
C LEU A 116 11.34 -10.13 8.72
N ARG A 117 12.02 -11.08 9.38
CA ARG A 117 12.20 -12.43 8.87
C ARG A 117 10.89 -13.20 8.74
N ALA A 118 9.95 -13.00 9.68
CA ALA A 118 8.63 -13.60 9.61
C ALA A 118 7.84 -13.08 8.40
N MET A 119 7.79 -11.76 8.21
CA MET A 119 7.12 -11.13 7.05
C MET A 119 7.74 -11.59 5.72
N LYS A 120 9.07 -11.65 5.67
CA LYS A 120 9.80 -12.15 4.50
C LYS A 120 9.40 -13.60 4.18
N ARG A 121 9.34 -14.48 5.19
CA ARG A 121 8.97 -15.87 5.01
C ARG A 121 7.55 -16.03 4.50
N ASP A 122 6.60 -15.26 5.02
CA ASP A 122 5.20 -15.31 4.60
C ASP A 122 5.04 -15.10 3.09
N ILE A 123 5.81 -14.19 2.50
CA ILE A 123 5.77 -13.92 1.06
C ILE A 123 6.53 -15.00 0.29
N GLN A 124 7.70 -15.42 0.79
CA GLN A 124 8.55 -16.41 0.14
C GLN A 124 7.93 -17.81 0.10
N GLU A 125 7.07 -18.14 1.04
CA GLU A 125 6.29 -19.41 1.05
C GLU A 125 5.38 -19.52 -0.18
N HIS A 126 5.02 -18.39 -0.82
CA HIS A 126 4.24 -18.35 -2.06
C HIS A 126 5.10 -18.24 -3.33
N GLY A 127 6.42 -18.16 -3.18
CA GLY A 127 7.36 -18.09 -4.30
C GLY A 127 7.69 -16.70 -4.79
N PHE A 128 7.28 -15.66 -4.06
CA PHE A 128 7.60 -14.27 -4.39
C PHE A 128 8.75 -13.74 -3.53
N GLY A 129 9.43 -12.69 -3.98
CA GLY A 129 10.48 -12.00 -3.24
C GLY A 129 11.70 -12.89 -2.93
N LEU A 130 12.09 -13.74 -3.87
CA LEU A 130 13.17 -14.71 -3.66
C LEU A 130 14.57 -14.10 -3.81
N GLN A 131 14.71 -13.00 -4.54
CA GLN A 131 15.99 -12.32 -4.73
C GLN A 131 16.13 -11.15 -3.74
N ALA A 132 17.38 -10.77 -3.49
CA ALA A 132 17.67 -9.61 -2.68
C ALA A 132 17.22 -8.33 -3.40
N GLY A 133 16.44 -7.48 -2.74
CA GLY A 133 15.87 -6.26 -3.30
C GLY A 133 14.45 -6.41 -3.88
N ASP A 134 13.93 -7.63 -4.03
CA ASP A 134 12.55 -7.83 -4.50
C ASP A 134 11.50 -7.50 -3.44
N LEU A 135 11.88 -7.49 -2.17
CA LEU A 135 10.97 -7.20 -1.06
C LEU A 135 11.12 -5.76 -0.59
N HIS A 136 10.01 -5.05 -0.55
CA HIS A 136 9.91 -3.67 -0.10
C HIS A 136 9.07 -3.59 1.18
N LEU A 137 9.66 -3.12 2.27
CA LEU A 137 8.99 -2.89 3.54
C LEU A 137 8.66 -1.40 3.69
N TYR A 138 7.40 -1.07 3.86
CA TYR A 138 6.92 0.27 4.13
C TYR A 138 6.58 0.41 5.62
N ILE A 139 7.13 1.44 6.24
CA ILE A 139 6.94 1.78 7.66
C ILE A 139 6.58 3.25 7.80
N ASN A 140 5.90 3.59 8.90
CA ASN A 140 5.69 5.00 9.26
C ASN A 140 6.97 5.58 9.89
N ASN A 141 7.12 6.89 9.81
CA ASN A 141 8.21 7.65 10.44
C ASN A 141 8.34 7.36 11.95
N ALA A 142 7.24 7.07 12.64
CA ALA A 142 7.26 6.69 14.07
C ALA A 142 8.01 5.38 14.37
N GLN A 143 8.24 4.52 13.38
CA GLN A 143 9.01 3.28 13.48
C GLN A 143 10.44 3.40 12.97
N GLU A 144 10.86 4.58 12.55
CA GLU A 144 12.23 4.82 12.05
C GLU A 144 13.27 4.49 13.11
N ASP A 145 13.04 4.90 14.38
CA ASP A 145 13.94 4.63 15.49
C ASP A 145 14.11 3.14 15.76
N ASP A 146 13.04 2.34 15.62
CA ASP A 146 13.12 0.89 15.76
C ASP A 146 14.04 0.27 14.70
N VAL A 147 13.94 0.72 13.45
CA VAL A 147 14.82 0.26 12.35
C VAL A 147 16.26 0.71 12.58
N MET A 148 16.47 1.93 13.02
CA MET A 148 17.81 2.42 13.38
C MET A 148 18.42 1.63 14.53
N ALA A 149 17.61 1.25 15.53
CA ALA A 149 18.05 0.37 16.63
C ALA A 149 18.45 -1.02 16.12
N LEU A 150 17.72 -1.59 15.14
CA LEU A 150 18.10 -2.86 14.49
C LEU A 150 19.46 -2.76 13.78
N ILE A 151 19.69 -1.69 13.05
CA ILE A 151 20.96 -1.44 12.36
C ILE A 151 22.11 -1.32 13.37
N ASN A 152 21.89 -0.63 14.47
CA ASN A 152 22.90 -0.37 15.49
C ASN A 152 23.20 -1.59 16.38
N SER A 153 22.20 -2.42 16.65
CA SER A 153 22.34 -3.58 17.56
C SER A 153 22.94 -4.82 16.91
N ASN A 154 22.94 -4.91 15.57
CA ASN A 154 23.35 -6.10 14.85
C ASN A 154 24.68 -5.89 14.09
N SER A 155 25.78 -6.41 14.63
CA SER A 155 27.12 -6.26 14.04
C SER A 155 27.24 -6.81 12.61
N THR A 156 26.46 -7.84 12.26
CA THR A 156 26.48 -8.44 10.91
C THR A 156 25.79 -7.54 9.89
N ILE A 157 24.68 -6.92 10.27
CA ILE A 157 23.98 -5.90 9.46
C ILE A 157 24.89 -4.68 9.30
N LEU A 158 25.56 -4.28 10.37
CA LEU A 158 26.53 -3.18 10.40
C LEU A 158 27.65 -3.35 9.36
N GLN A 159 28.21 -4.54 9.21
CA GLN A 159 29.28 -4.80 8.25
C GLN A 159 28.81 -4.71 6.79
N ALA A 160 27.56 -5.14 6.52
CA ALA A 160 26.97 -5.09 5.19
C ALA A 160 26.59 -3.66 4.73
N ILE A 161 26.33 -2.74 5.67
CA ILE A 161 25.75 -1.42 5.42
C ILE A 161 26.71 -0.27 5.76
N THR A 162 27.99 -0.51 6.01
CA THR A 162 28.94 0.51 6.58
C THR A 162 28.90 1.84 5.81
N GLY A 163 28.79 1.81 4.49
CA GLY A 163 28.67 3.04 3.67
C GLY A 163 27.29 3.71 3.70
N GLN A 164 26.24 2.96 3.98
CA GLN A 164 24.84 3.46 4.04
C GLN A 164 24.51 3.96 5.46
N ARG A 165 25.11 3.36 6.50
CA ARG A 165 24.92 3.74 7.89
C ARG A 165 25.37 5.17 8.19
N GLU A 166 26.53 5.57 7.72
CA GLU A 166 27.04 6.94 7.96
C GLU A 166 26.10 7.99 7.39
N ARG A 167 25.49 7.70 6.24
CA ARG A 167 24.52 8.59 5.58
C ARG A 167 23.14 8.58 6.28
N ALA A 168 22.71 7.42 6.79
CA ALA A 168 21.45 7.32 7.53
C ALA A 168 21.54 8.01 8.91
N ILE A 169 22.71 8.02 9.55
CA ILE A 169 22.94 8.73 10.82
C ILE A 169 22.90 10.24 10.62
N ASP A 170 23.45 10.76 9.52
CA ASP A 170 23.52 12.20 9.25
C ASP A 170 22.16 12.78 8.79
N GLY A 171 21.29 12.01 8.14
CA GLY A 171 20.07 12.53 7.54
C GLY A 171 18.77 11.82 7.94
N GLY A 172 18.82 10.78 8.77
CA GLY A 172 17.71 9.85 8.99
C GLY A 172 17.44 8.96 7.78
N LEU A 173 16.58 7.95 7.94
CA LEU A 173 16.24 7.01 6.87
C LEU A 173 15.56 7.72 5.69
N ARG A 174 14.69 8.68 5.99
CA ARG A 174 13.92 9.44 5.00
C ARG A 174 14.78 10.36 4.12
N ASN A 175 15.84 10.94 4.69
CA ASN A 175 16.67 11.94 4.03
C ASN A 175 18.01 11.36 3.52
N SER A 176 18.24 10.06 3.70
CA SER A 176 19.50 9.41 3.30
C SER A 176 19.73 9.46 1.79
N GLY A 177 18.67 9.64 0.98
CA GLY A 177 18.72 9.59 -0.48
C GLY A 177 19.10 8.21 -1.05
N PHE A 178 19.13 7.18 -0.18
CA PHE A 178 19.47 5.79 -0.53
C PHE A 178 18.53 4.83 0.15
N ASP A 179 18.16 3.79 -0.58
CA ASP A 179 17.40 2.68 -0.02
C ASP A 179 18.23 1.92 1.01
N ILE A 180 17.69 1.73 2.19
CA ILE A 180 18.31 0.89 3.20
C ILE A 180 17.87 -0.54 2.99
N ILE A 181 18.83 -1.43 2.81
CA ILE A 181 18.58 -2.86 2.59
C ILE A 181 19.01 -3.64 3.82
N ILE A 182 18.06 -4.29 4.50
CA ILE A 182 18.30 -5.19 5.63
C ILE A 182 17.89 -6.61 5.22
N GLU A 183 18.83 -7.55 5.25
CA GLU A 183 18.61 -8.96 4.85
C GLU A 183 17.97 -9.13 3.46
N GLY A 184 18.29 -8.22 2.52
CA GLY A 184 17.72 -8.23 1.18
C GLY A 184 16.35 -7.61 1.05
N VAL A 185 15.84 -6.96 2.10
CA VAL A 185 14.58 -6.21 2.10
C VAL A 185 14.90 -4.72 2.03
N VAL A 186 14.31 -4.02 1.07
CA VAL A 186 14.42 -2.56 0.93
C VAL A 186 13.41 -1.90 1.87
N ILE A 187 13.87 -0.96 2.70
CA ILE A 187 13.03 -0.30 3.70
C ILE A 187 12.71 1.12 3.24
N HIS A 188 11.43 1.44 3.21
CA HIS A 188 10.88 2.74 2.87
C HIS A 188 10.16 3.34 4.07
N VAL A 189 10.46 4.61 4.37
CA VAL A 189 9.73 5.40 5.37
C VAL A 189 8.70 6.25 4.64
N ASP A 190 7.41 6.03 4.92
CA ASP A 190 6.31 6.73 4.27
C ASP A 190 5.24 7.13 5.30
N ASP A 191 4.93 8.43 5.36
CA ASP A 191 3.96 8.98 6.30
C ASP A 191 2.51 8.59 5.98
N ASN A 192 2.24 8.08 4.77
CA ASN A 192 0.93 7.55 4.41
C ASN A 192 0.64 6.18 5.05
N VAL A 193 1.68 5.50 5.54
CA VAL A 193 1.52 4.30 6.38
C VAL A 193 1.08 4.75 7.77
N PRO A 194 -0.06 4.29 8.30
CA PRO A 194 -0.49 4.64 9.65
C PRO A 194 0.51 4.17 10.71
N SER A 195 0.70 4.98 11.75
CA SER A 195 1.63 4.65 12.85
C SER A 195 1.29 3.30 13.49
N GLY A 196 2.30 2.49 13.74
CA GLY A 196 2.16 1.14 14.28
C GLY A 196 1.81 0.07 13.25
N TYR A 197 1.73 0.42 11.97
CA TYR A 197 1.52 -0.54 10.89
C TYR A 197 2.75 -0.67 10.02
N LEU A 198 2.92 -1.87 9.46
CA LEU A 198 4.03 -2.25 8.60
C LEU A 198 3.44 -3.07 7.44
N THR A 199 3.88 -2.83 6.23
CA THR A 199 3.49 -3.66 5.10
C THR A 199 4.70 -4.00 4.24
N MET A 200 4.80 -5.26 3.86
CA MET A 200 5.86 -5.77 2.98
C MET A 200 5.23 -6.26 1.69
N VAL A 201 5.80 -5.85 0.57
CA VAL A 201 5.30 -6.14 -0.77
C VAL A 201 6.44 -6.72 -1.62
N ALA A 202 6.14 -7.72 -2.42
CA ALA A 202 7.05 -8.25 -3.42
C ALA A 202 6.94 -7.45 -4.73
N SER A 203 8.05 -6.96 -5.24
CA SER A 203 8.11 -6.20 -6.49
C SER A 203 8.17 -7.09 -7.74
N ASP A 204 8.56 -8.36 -7.59
CA ASP A 204 8.56 -9.37 -8.64
C ASP A 204 7.16 -9.94 -8.94
N ALA A 205 6.13 -9.48 -8.21
CA ALA A 205 4.75 -9.85 -8.40
C ALA A 205 3.85 -8.63 -8.47
N GLU A 206 2.79 -8.70 -9.28
CA GLU A 206 1.74 -7.69 -9.28
C GLU A 206 0.87 -7.86 -8.02
N ALA A 207 1.31 -7.27 -6.90
CA ALA A 207 0.62 -7.40 -5.62
C ALA A 207 -0.71 -6.64 -5.61
N VAL A 208 -0.73 -5.44 -6.17
CA VAL A 208 -1.90 -4.55 -6.19
C VAL A 208 -2.29 -4.24 -7.62
N LEU A 209 -3.55 -4.46 -7.94
CA LEU A 209 -4.16 -4.07 -9.21
C LEU A 209 -4.85 -2.73 -9.07
N GLN A 210 -4.45 -1.77 -9.90
CA GLN A 210 -5.18 -0.52 -10.08
C GLN A 210 -6.14 -0.64 -11.25
N ARG A 211 -7.41 -0.41 -11.02
CA ARG A 211 -8.41 -0.31 -12.07
C ARG A 211 -8.68 1.15 -12.42
N THR A 212 -8.64 1.46 -13.71
CA THR A 212 -9.03 2.76 -14.25
C THR A 212 -10.26 2.60 -15.16
N HIS A 213 -10.82 3.72 -15.61
CA HIS A 213 -11.96 3.68 -16.53
C HIS A 213 -11.58 3.01 -17.86
N ILE A 214 -12.50 2.20 -18.43
CA ILE A 214 -12.25 1.46 -19.69
C ILE A 214 -11.98 2.38 -20.88
N ASN A 215 -12.64 3.54 -20.93
CA ASN A 215 -12.40 4.54 -21.96
C ASN A 215 -11.21 5.42 -21.56
N PRO A 216 -10.12 5.45 -22.36
CA PRO A 216 -8.93 6.25 -22.08
C PRO A 216 -9.21 7.74 -21.85
N ALA A 217 -10.26 8.29 -22.50
CA ALA A 217 -10.65 9.69 -22.33
C ALA A 217 -11.11 10.03 -20.89
N TYR A 218 -11.45 9.03 -20.07
CA TYR A 218 -11.90 9.19 -18.70
C TYR A 218 -10.93 8.58 -17.68
N GLN A 219 -9.69 8.29 -18.09
CA GLN A 219 -8.63 7.85 -17.20
C GLN A 219 -7.91 9.03 -16.60
N GLY A 220 -7.41 8.85 -15.38
CA GLY A 220 -6.72 9.90 -14.65
C GLY A 220 -7.65 10.94 -14.05
N LEU A 221 -7.07 12.09 -13.71
CA LEU A 221 -7.80 13.23 -13.17
C LEU A 221 -8.44 14.01 -14.31
N GLN A 222 -9.77 14.13 -14.28
CA GLN A 222 -10.55 14.87 -15.28
C GLN A 222 -10.95 16.22 -14.70
N GLN A 223 -10.79 17.27 -15.49
CA GLN A 223 -11.25 18.60 -15.14
C GLN A 223 -12.53 18.93 -15.87
N PHE A 224 -13.55 19.33 -15.13
CA PHE A 224 -14.81 19.84 -15.66
C PHE A 224 -14.99 21.30 -15.24
N ARG A 225 -15.49 22.11 -16.15
CA ARG A 225 -15.96 23.46 -15.81
C ARG A 225 -17.39 23.34 -15.32
N GLU A 226 -17.67 23.87 -14.15
CA GLU A 226 -19.05 24.06 -13.72
C GLU A 226 -19.57 25.34 -14.39
N SER A 227 -20.76 25.28 -14.97
CA SER A 227 -21.44 26.47 -15.47
C SER A 227 -21.77 27.37 -14.29
N PRO A 228 -21.55 28.69 -14.40
CA PRO A 228 -21.96 29.62 -13.35
C PRO A 228 -23.45 29.43 -13.08
N ASN A 229 -23.78 29.23 -11.82
CA ASN A 229 -25.17 29.18 -11.43
C ASN A 229 -25.73 30.59 -11.57
N GLU A 230 -26.81 30.76 -12.37
CA GLU A 230 -27.41 32.06 -12.65
C GLU A 230 -27.82 32.80 -11.38
N MET A 231 -28.05 32.09 -10.27
CA MET A 231 -28.50 32.62 -9.01
C MET A 231 -27.37 33.06 -8.07
N TYR A 232 -26.16 32.51 -8.25
CA TYR A 232 -24.96 32.88 -7.50
C TYR A 232 -23.73 32.85 -8.41
N PRO A 233 -22.96 33.92 -8.51
CA PRO A 233 -21.77 33.98 -9.36
C PRO A 233 -20.61 33.21 -8.73
N LEU A 234 -20.77 31.90 -8.60
CA LEU A 234 -19.71 30.98 -8.23
C LEU A 234 -19.10 30.43 -9.51
N MET A 235 -17.80 30.62 -9.67
CA MET A 235 -17.03 29.94 -10.71
C MET A 235 -16.34 28.76 -10.07
N GLY A 236 -16.74 27.53 -10.44
CA GLY A 236 -16.18 26.29 -9.93
C GLY A 236 -15.40 25.54 -10.98
N MET A 237 -14.38 24.83 -10.54
CA MET A 237 -13.73 23.77 -11.30
C MET A 237 -13.97 22.47 -10.56
N LYS A 238 -14.46 21.46 -11.26
CA LYS A 238 -14.62 20.14 -10.69
C LYS A 238 -13.53 19.22 -11.22
N PHE A 239 -12.76 18.65 -10.31
CA PHE A 239 -11.82 17.59 -10.62
C PHE A 239 -12.44 16.27 -10.21
N VAL A 240 -12.45 15.30 -11.12
CA VAL A 240 -13.04 13.96 -10.87
C VAL A 240 -12.03 12.92 -11.27
N ARG A 241 -11.78 11.98 -10.36
CA ARG A 241 -10.99 10.78 -10.63
C ARG A 241 -11.84 9.54 -10.39
N ARG A 242 -11.72 8.57 -11.30
CA ARG A 242 -12.34 7.24 -11.15
C ARG A 242 -11.25 6.20 -11.12
N THR A 243 -11.06 5.58 -9.97
CA THR A 243 -10.05 4.55 -9.78
C THR A 243 -10.48 3.56 -8.70
N GLY A 244 -9.87 2.39 -8.69
CA GLY A 244 -10.06 1.40 -7.65
C GLY A 244 -8.80 0.57 -7.47
N PHE A 245 -8.58 0.09 -6.26
CA PHE A 245 -7.46 -0.78 -5.92
C PHE A 245 -7.97 -2.08 -5.32
N SER A 246 -7.31 -3.18 -5.63
CA SER A 246 -7.54 -4.49 -5.02
C SER A 246 -6.26 -5.32 -5.02
N ALA A 247 -6.15 -6.31 -4.15
CA ALA A 247 -5.08 -7.28 -4.23
C ALA A 247 -5.24 -8.12 -5.51
N SER A 248 -4.14 -8.31 -6.23
CA SER A 248 -4.06 -9.17 -7.41
C SER A 248 -3.53 -10.55 -7.02
N ASN A 249 -2.30 -10.61 -6.54
CA ASN A 249 -1.70 -11.82 -6.01
C ASN A 249 -1.78 -11.83 -4.48
N LEU A 250 -2.64 -12.69 -3.93
CA LEU A 250 -2.96 -12.71 -2.50
C LEU A 250 -1.77 -13.06 -1.58
N GLY A 251 -0.75 -13.73 -2.11
CA GLY A 251 0.48 -14.09 -1.41
C GLY A 251 1.63 -13.09 -1.57
N ALA A 252 1.47 -12.04 -2.39
CA ALA A 252 2.57 -11.13 -2.76
C ALA A 252 2.80 -9.99 -1.75
N ALA A 253 1.97 -9.86 -0.73
CA ALA A 253 2.19 -8.89 0.34
C ALA A 253 1.71 -9.42 1.69
N THR A 254 2.27 -8.86 2.75
CA THR A 254 1.90 -9.14 4.14
C THR A 254 1.91 -7.87 4.96
N SER A 255 0.95 -7.73 5.86
CA SER A 255 0.80 -6.55 6.72
C SER A 255 0.79 -6.95 8.19
N ARG A 256 1.48 -6.18 9.03
CA ARG A 256 1.63 -6.41 10.45
C ARG A 256 1.26 -5.16 11.22
N GLN A 257 0.77 -5.37 12.44
CA GLN A 257 0.47 -4.31 13.38
C GLN A 257 1.33 -4.46 14.63
N LEU A 258 2.03 -3.40 15.03
CA LEU A 258 2.75 -3.30 16.30
C LEU A 258 1.74 -3.06 17.43
N VAL A 259 1.26 -4.12 18.02
CA VAL A 259 0.26 -4.12 19.10
C VAL A 259 0.53 -5.29 20.02
N ALA A 260 0.27 -5.13 21.32
CA ALA A 260 0.38 -6.21 22.32
C ALA A 260 -0.78 -7.24 22.18
N SER A 261 -0.99 -7.73 20.97
CA SER A 261 -2.02 -8.71 20.58
C SER A 261 -1.61 -9.39 19.28
N THR A 262 -2.07 -10.61 19.06
CA THR A 262 -1.94 -11.30 17.77
C THR A 262 -3.06 -10.95 16.79
N THR A 263 -4.11 -10.26 17.29
CA THR A 263 -5.25 -9.85 16.45
C THR A 263 -4.91 -8.58 15.71
N TYR A 264 -5.06 -8.62 14.38
CA TYR A 264 -4.91 -7.47 13.51
C TYR A 264 -6.20 -6.65 13.47
N THR A 265 -6.08 -5.33 13.63
CA THR A 265 -7.18 -4.36 13.47
C THR A 265 -6.91 -3.51 12.24
N ASN A 266 -7.91 -3.27 11.40
CA ASN A 266 -7.76 -2.40 10.25
C ASN A 266 -7.40 -0.97 10.68
N PRO A 267 -6.45 -0.31 10.01
CA PRO A 267 -6.16 1.09 10.28
C PRO A 267 -7.29 2.00 9.82
N THR A 268 -7.32 3.21 10.39
CA THR A 268 -8.17 4.31 9.93
C THR A 268 -7.31 5.28 9.11
N PHE A 269 -7.78 5.64 7.93
CA PHE A 269 -7.13 6.61 7.05
C PHE A 269 -7.86 7.94 7.12
N ASN A 270 -7.32 8.91 7.82
CA ASN A 270 -7.96 10.22 8.03
C ASN A 270 -8.08 11.04 6.75
N GLN A 271 -7.27 10.75 5.73
CA GLN A 271 -7.30 11.42 4.42
C GLN A 271 -8.47 10.98 3.55
N LEU A 272 -9.21 9.93 3.96
CA LEU A 272 -10.32 9.34 3.21
C LEU A 272 -11.68 9.59 3.86
N SER A 273 -11.70 10.33 4.97
CA SER A 273 -12.91 10.68 5.75
C SER A 273 -13.47 12.05 5.36
#